data_f98e6c970c5c1d06803f88bcc3c178c4
#
_entry.id   f98e6c970c5c1d06803f88bcc3c178c4
#
_cell.length_a   1.000
_cell.length_b   1.000
_cell.length_c   1.000
_cell.angle_alpha   90.00
_cell.angle_beta   90.00
_cell.angle_gamma   90.00
#
_symmetry.space_group_name_H-M   'P 1'
#
loop_
_entity.id
_entity.type
_entity.pdbx_description
1 polymer ?
#
loop_
_entity_poly.entity_id
_entity_poly.type
_entity_poly.pdbx_seq_one_letter_code
_entity_poly.pdbx_strand_id
1 'polypeptide(L)'
;MNSNMLLICLEGGKHKPVSDIIGETSCQKCGVVLLEPEPDIPFNFRPETKEYDLGSWIGESKKEFKKIAPRIRFVDPGFDLILAKAKSLIVKYAQSVSSQKIIITRAMELFKKSRKLLRGRDTETFVAACIHIACREQGIPSSPKSIASLTHVKKESLSSFFNKICKLHEIVLPLDKASNKVRYVASRVGLPEKISRIAVETLDKIPSSKTGSNPTGIAAAVLYICQTSEYPITLRQLSEATNLSSQSIGHSVKRIKDEVMDNA
;
A
#
# COMPACT_ATOMS: atom_id res chain seq x y z
N MET A 1 9.11 -35.24 -9.89
CA MET A 1 9.87 -36.24 -9.09
C MET A 1 9.17 -37.57 -9.27
N ASN A 2 9.92 -38.63 -9.62
CA ASN A 2 9.41 -39.87 -10.19
C ASN A 2 8.51 -40.64 -9.23
N SER A 3 7.27 -40.86 -9.63
CA SER A 3 6.24 -41.67 -8.93
C SER A 3 6.58 -43.17 -8.80
N ASN A 4 7.72 -43.61 -9.28
CA ASN A 4 8.12 -45.05 -9.28
C ASN A 4 9.00 -45.46 -8.09
N MET A 5 9.37 -44.54 -7.18
CA MET A 5 10.25 -44.83 -6.06
C MET A 5 9.51 -45.36 -4.81
N LEU A 6 8.18 -45.37 -4.80
CA LEU A 6 7.34 -45.74 -3.68
C LEU A 6 6.85 -47.22 -3.73
N LEU A 7 7.28 -47.99 -4.75
CA LEU A 7 6.76 -49.35 -4.96
C LEU A 7 7.47 -50.45 -4.16
N ILE A 8 8.66 -50.18 -3.61
CA ILE A 8 9.47 -51.18 -2.90
C ILE A 8 9.83 -50.64 -1.48
N CYS A 9 9.56 -51.44 -0.47
CA CYS A 9 9.91 -51.11 0.91
C CYS A 9 11.42 -50.97 1.08
N LEU A 10 11.91 -49.99 1.84
CA LEU A 10 13.33 -49.81 2.15
C LEU A 10 13.97 -51.01 2.83
N GLU A 11 13.19 -51.81 3.54
CA GLU A 11 13.63 -53.10 4.18
C GLU A 11 13.40 -54.34 3.30
N GLY A 12 13.09 -54.12 2.01
CA GLY A 12 12.88 -55.16 1.02
C GLY A 12 11.45 -55.71 0.96
N GLY A 13 10.96 -55.97 -0.26
CA GLY A 13 9.63 -56.54 -0.51
C GLY A 13 8.53 -55.49 -0.61
N LYS A 14 7.27 -55.91 -0.51
CA LYS A 14 6.11 -55.00 -0.58
C LYS A 14 5.88 -54.33 0.77
N HIS A 15 5.40 -53.09 0.74
CA HIS A 15 4.99 -52.36 1.92
C HIS A 15 3.85 -53.07 2.66
N LYS A 16 3.89 -53.08 4.01
CA LYS A 16 2.78 -53.54 4.85
C LYS A 16 2.02 -52.32 5.38
N PRO A 17 0.87 -51.97 4.79
CA PRO A 17 0.11 -50.78 5.21
C PRO A 17 -0.57 -50.99 6.56
N VAL A 18 -0.45 -50.03 7.45
CA VAL A 18 -1.18 -49.92 8.72
C VAL A 18 -1.80 -48.53 8.76
N SER A 19 -3.11 -48.46 8.99
CA SER A 19 -3.83 -47.20 9.07
C SER A 19 -4.05 -46.81 10.53
N ASP A 20 -3.76 -45.53 10.84
CA ASP A 20 -4.01 -44.90 12.14
C ASP A 20 -5.45 -44.42 12.28
N ILE A 21 -5.84 -44.04 13.50
CA ILE A 21 -7.17 -43.50 13.83
C ILE A 21 -7.50 -42.23 13.04
N ILE A 22 -6.48 -41.54 12.54
CA ILE A 22 -6.58 -40.25 11.77
C ILE A 22 -6.73 -40.54 10.28
N GLY A 23 -6.65 -41.82 9.82
CA GLY A 23 -6.77 -42.19 8.42
C GLY A 23 -5.44 -42.14 7.63
N GLU A 24 -4.33 -41.81 8.28
CA GLU A 24 -3.01 -41.90 7.67
C GLU A 24 -2.60 -43.37 7.54
N THR A 25 -2.14 -43.76 6.36
CA THR A 25 -1.67 -45.14 6.12
C THR A 25 -0.16 -45.15 5.96
N SER A 26 0.54 -45.72 6.92
CA SER A 26 2.00 -45.85 6.90
C SER A 26 2.46 -47.30 6.80
N CYS A 27 3.69 -47.51 6.35
CA CYS A 27 4.26 -48.84 6.29
C CYS A 27 4.80 -49.29 7.68
N GLN A 28 4.33 -50.41 8.22
CA GLN A 28 4.75 -50.93 9.49
C GLN A 28 6.27 -51.24 9.56
N LYS A 29 6.91 -51.52 8.42
CA LYS A 29 8.33 -51.90 8.40
C LYS A 29 9.25 -50.69 8.29
N CYS A 30 9.02 -49.80 7.31
CA CYS A 30 9.93 -48.67 6.99
C CYS A 30 9.38 -47.29 7.40
N GLY A 31 8.17 -47.20 7.95
CA GLY A 31 7.57 -45.96 8.40
C GLY A 31 7.17 -44.95 7.27
N VAL A 32 7.33 -45.34 6.00
CA VAL A 32 6.95 -44.44 4.89
C VAL A 32 5.43 -44.31 4.84
N VAL A 33 4.95 -43.10 4.78
CA VAL A 33 3.53 -42.78 4.60
C VAL A 33 3.14 -43.13 3.15
N LEU A 34 2.18 -44.04 3.02
CA LEU A 34 1.69 -44.60 1.76
C LEU A 34 0.48 -43.83 1.24
N LEU A 35 -0.38 -43.37 2.15
CA LEU A 35 -1.55 -42.55 1.87
C LEU A 35 -1.67 -41.52 2.98
N GLU A 36 -1.62 -40.26 2.61
CA GLU A 36 -2.03 -39.16 3.49
C GLU A 36 -3.58 -39.17 3.52
N PRO A 37 -4.20 -38.98 4.69
CA PRO A 37 -5.61 -38.72 4.72
C PRO A 37 -5.85 -37.51 3.79
N GLU A 38 -6.74 -37.66 2.83
CA GLU A 38 -7.24 -36.46 2.14
C GLU A 38 -7.70 -35.54 3.25
N PRO A 39 -7.19 -34.29 3.28
CA PRO A 39 -7.67 -33.36 4.26
C PRO A 39 -9.18 -33.37 4.08
N ASP A 40 -9.93 -33.78 5.12
CA ASP A 40 -11.34 -33.56 5.20
C ASP A 40 -11.50 -32.07 4.94
N ILE A 41 -11.71 -31.71 3.68
CA ILE A 41 -12.23 -30.39 3.32
C ILE A 41 -13.69 -30.46 3.77
N PRO A 42 -13.97 -30.08 5.02
CA PRO A 42 -15.34 -30.08 5.45
C PRO A 42 -15.98 -29.00 4.60
N PHE A 43 -16.81 -29.40 3.70
CA PHE A 43 -17.58 -28.53 2.83
C PHE A 43 -16.93 -28.17 1.50
N ASN A 44 -17.32 -28.89 0.48
CA ASN A 44 -17.49 -28.36 -0.86
C ASN A 44 -18.38 -27.12 -0.79
N PHE A 45 -17.77 -25.96 -0.64
CA PHE A 45 -18.39 -24.69 -0.86
C PHE A 45 -18.68 -24.59 -2.35
N ARG A 46 -19.80 -25.15 -2.79
CA ARG A 46 -20.37 -24.83 -4.12
C ARG A 46 -20.93 -23.43 -4.03
N PRO A 47 -20.39 -22.45 -4.74
CA PRO A 47 -20.89 -21.07 -4.70
C PRO A 47 -22.29 -20.89 -5.31
N GLU A 48 -22.92 -21.96 -5.76
CA GLU A 48 -24.16 -21.90 -6.54
C GLU A 48 -25.44 -22.19 -5.74
N THR A 49 -25.35 -22.63 -4.48
CA THR A 49 -26.55 -22.85 -3.67
C THR A 49 -26.78 -21.69 -2.71
N LYS A 50 -27.83 -20.90 -2.98
CA LYS A 50 -28.28 -19.78 -2.13
C LYS A 50 -28.82 -20.21 -0.76
N GLU A 51 -28.87 -21.47 -0.47
CA GLU A 51 -29.29 -22.02 0.82
C GLU A 51 -28.14 -22.79 1.43
N TYR A 52 -27.54 -22.20 2.47
CA TYR A 52 -26.57 -22.88 3.31
C TYR A 52 -27.33 -23.79 4.24
N ASP A 53 -27.45 -25.07 3.89
CA ASP A 53 -27.87 -26.09 4.82
C ASP A 53 -26.71 -26.38 5.77
N LEU A 54 -26.75 -25.79 6.96
CA LEU A 54 -25.73 -25.95 7.99
C LEU A 54 -25.79 -27.32 8.68
N GLY A 55 -26.53 -28.28 8.14
CA GLY A 55 -26.52 -29.70 8.56
C GLY A 55 -26.99 -29.99 9.98
N SER A 56 -27.31 -29.00 10.78
CA SER A 56 -27.87 -29.16 12.12
C SER A 56 -28.97 -28.13 12.37
N TRP A 57 -30.20 -28.58 12.22
CA TRP A 57 -31.37 -27.83 12.66
C TRP A 57 -31.43 -27.84 14.19
N ILE A 58 -31.04 -26.74 14.79
CA ILE A 58 -31.23 -26.49 16.22
C ILE A 58 -32.41 -25.52 16.34
N GLY A 59 -33.63 -26.05 16.49
CA GLY A 59 -34.82 -25.31 16.83
C GLY A 59 -35.74 -24.93 15.67
N GLU A 60 -37.03 -25.11 15.88
CA GLU A 60 -38.08 -24.84 14.91
C GLU A 60 -38.42 -23.36 14.68
N SER A 61 -37.80 -22.43 15.39
CA SER A 61 -38.18 -21.02 15.27
C SER A 61 -37.06 -20.14 14.72
N LYS A 62 -37.34 -19.52 13.58
CA LYS A 62 -36.55 -18.42 12.97
C LYS A 62 -36.25 -17.27 13.96
N LYS A 63 -36.97 -17.17 15.08
CA LYS A 63 -36.80 -16.14 16.11
C LYS A 63 -35.62 -16.43 17.04
N GLU A 64 -35.33 -17.69 17.35
CA GLU A 64 -34.20 -18.07 18.20
C GLU A 64 -32.86 -17.95 17.45
N PHE A 65 -32.86 -18.27 16.16
CA PHE A 65 -31.72 -18.10 15.30
C PHE A 65 -31.26 -16.64 15.22
N LYS A 66 -32.17 -15.67 15.21
CA LYS A 66 -31.88 -14.24 15.24
C LYS A 66 -31.23 -13.78 16.54
N LYS A 67 -31.40 -14.49 17.65
CA LYS A 67 -30.76 -14.16 18.94
C LYS A 67 -29.30 -14.67 19.00
N ILE A 68 -28.98 -15.74 18.29
CA ILE A 68 -27.64 -16.36 18.28
C ILE A 68 -26.81 -15.81 17.14
N ALA A 69 -27.43 -15.50 15.99
CA ALA A 69 -26.77 -14.96 14.80
C ALA A 69 -25.95 -13.67 15.00
N PRO A 70 -26.28 -12.73 15.91
CA PRO A 70 -25.43 -11.54 16.11
C PRO A 70 -24.05 -11.85 16.70
N ARG A 71 -23.83 -13.02 17.27
CA ARG A 71 -22.53 -13.41 17.84
C ARG A 71 -21.63 -14.16 16.86
N ILE A 72 -22.20 -14.72 15.79
CA ILE A 72 -21.42 -15.34 14.71
C ILE A 72 -21.03 -14.20 13.78
N ARG A 73 -19.79 -13.77 13.85
CA ARG A 73 -19.22 -12.88 12.81
C ARG A 73 -19.16 -13.73 11.55
N PHE A 74 -20.15 -13.55 10.66
CA PHE A 74 -20.03 -14.07 9.31
C PHE A 74 -18.78 -13.46 8.70
N VAL A 75 -17.74 -14.25 8.56
CA VAL A 75 -16.57 -13.91 7.76
C VAL A 75 -17.10 -13.86 6.33
N ASP A 76 -17.11 -12.67 5.74
CA ASP A 76 -17.53 -12.47 4.36
C ASP A 76 -16.39 -12.99 3.46
N PRO A 77 -16.48 -14.21 2.88
CA PRO A 77 -15.38 -14.82 2.16
C PRO A 77 -14.95 -13.98 0.96
N GLY A 78 -15.87 -13.21 0.39
CA GLY A 78 -15.54 -12.27 -0.67
C GLY A 78 -14.65 -11.12 -0.20
N PHE A 79 -14.80 -10.67 1.05
CA PHE A 79 -13.94 -9.62 1.60
C PHE A 79 -12.54 -10.13 1.94
N ASP A 80 -12.41 -11.37 2.40
CA ASP A 80 -11.10 -11.94 2.72
C ASP A 80 -10.23 -12.11 1.47
N LEU A 81 -10.82 -12.50 0.34
CA LEU A 81 -10.14 -12.52 -0.95
C LEU A 81 -9.70 -11.12 -1.39
N ILE A 82 -10.58 -10.12 -1.25
CA ILE A 82 -10.24 -8.72 -1.55
C ILE A 82 -9.14 -8.22 -0.61
N LEU A 83 -9.20 -8.58 0.66
CA LEU A 83 -8.20 -8.20 1.66
C LEU A 83 -6.84 -8.85 1.37
N ALA A 84 -6.81 -10.11 0.95
CA ALA A 84 -5.59 -10.81 0.54
C ALA A 84 -4.97 -10.15 -0.70
N LYS A 85 -5.78 -9.85 -1.72
CA LYS A 85 -5.34 -9.10 -2.90
C LYS A 85 -4.83 -7.70 -2.51
N ALA A 86 -5.55 -6.98 -1.67
CA ALA A 86 -5.14 -5.65 -1.21
C ALA A 86 -3.82 -5.71 -0.43
N LYS A 87 -3.60 -6.71 0.43
CA LYS A 87 -2.36 -6.90 1.17
C LYS A 87 -1.16 -7.07 0.23
N SER A 88 -1.27 -7.90 -0.79
CA SER A 88 -0.19 -8.09 -1.77
C SER A 88 0.11 -6.80 -2.54
N LEU A 89 -0.92 -6.05 -2.96
CA LEU A 89 -0.77 -4.77 -3.64
C LEU A 89 -0.15 -3.70 -2.73
N ILE A 90 -0.59 -3.60 -1.47
CA ILE A 90 -0.03 -2.65 -0.49
C ILE A 90 1.45 -2.93 -0.27
N VAL A 91 1.84 -4.19 -0.08
CA VAL A 91 3.26 -4.55 0.09
C VAL A 91 4.07 -4.18 -1.14
N LYS A 92 3.59 -4.55 -2.34
CA LYS A 92 4.25 -4.25 -3.61
C LYS A 92 4.47 -2.74 -3.81
N TYR A 93 3.42 -1.95 -3.67
CA TYR A 93 3.49 -0.51 -3.93
C TYR A 93 4.16 0.29 -2.80
N ALA A 94 3.96 -0.11 -1.55
CA ALA A 94 4.63 0.54 -0.43
C ALA A 94 6.15 0.37 -0.50
N GLN A 95 6.66 -0.79 -0.90
CA GLN A 95 8.09 -1.02 -1.11
C GLN A 95 8.67 -0.11 -2.20
N SER A 96 7.92 0.19 -3.25
CA SER A 96 8.35 1.11 -4.31
C SER A 96 8.38 2.57 -3.87
N VAL A 97 7.59 2.95 -2.86
CA VAL A 97 7.55 4.33 -2.32
C VAL A 97 8.50 4.49 -1.14
N SER A 98 8.47 3.55 -0.20
CA SER A 98 9.30 3.53 1.01
C SER A 98 9.27 2.14 1.64
N SER A 99 10.44 1.65 2.07
CA SER A 99 10.58 0.34 2.71
C SER A 99 10.10 0.30 4.17
N GLN A 100 9.41 1.33 4.65
CA GLN A 100 8.98 1.42 6.05
C GLN A 100 7.75 0.55 6.33
N LYS A 101 7.87 -0.38 7.27
CA LYS A 101 6.78 -1.27 7.70
C LYS A 101 5.56 -0.50 8.25
N ILE A 102 5.77 0.68 8.84
CA ILE A 102 4.73 1.54 9.39
C ILE A 102 3.70 1.91 8.32
N ILE A 103 4.15 2.24 7.09
CA ILE A 103 3.26 2.60 5.97
C ILE A 103 2.37 1.42 5.60
N ILE A 104 2.95 0.20 5.52
CA ILE A 104 2.21 -1.01 5.19
C ILE A 104 1.13 -1.28 6.23
N THR A 105 1.49 -1.22 7.52
CA THR A 105 0.55 -1.45 8.62
C THR A 105 -0.57 -0.42 8.60
N ARG A 106 -0.24 0.87 8.46
CA ARG A 106 -1.21 1.95 8.45
C ARG A 106 -2.14 1.91 7.23
N ALA A 107 -1.60 1.64 6.05
CA ALA A 107 -2.41 1.47 4.83
C ALA A 107 -3.39 0.29 4.96
N MET A 108 -2.96 -0.83 5.56
CA MET A 108 -3.83 -1.97 5.84
C MET A 108 -4.94 -1.66 6.83
N GLU A 109 -4.65 -0.90 7.89
CA GLU A 109 -5.68 -0.44 8.85
C GLU A 109 -6.72 0.44 8.17
N LEU A 110 -6.28 1.43 7.38
CA LEU A 110 -7.16 2.31 6.63
C LEU A 110 -8.03 1.52 5.65
N PHE A 111 -7.44 0.56 4.95
CA PHE A 111 -8.17 -0.31 4.03
C PHE A 111 -9.28 -1.10 4.75
N LYS A 112 -8.96 -1.75 5.87
CA LYS A 112 -9.93 -2.52 6.67
C LYS A 112 -11.06 -1.64 7.21
N LYS A 113 -10.73 -0.50 7.79
CA LYS A 113 -11.68 0.45 8.38
C LYS A 113 -12.61 1.07 7.33
N SER A 114 -12.11 1.28 6.13
CA SER A 114 -12.85 1.94 5.04
C SER A 114 -13.62 0.96 4.14
N ARG A 115 -13.82 -0.29 4.57
CA ARG A 115 -14.52 -1.35 3.81
C ARG A 115 -15.85 -0.88 3.16
N LYS A 116 -16.61 -0.04 3.85
CA LYS A 116 -17.90 0.47 3.35
C LYS A 116 -17.77 1.28 2.05
N LEU A 117 -16.61 1.92 1.83
CA LEU A 117 -16.35 2.70 0.62
C LEU A 117 -15.95 1.83 -0.58
N LEU A 118 -15.61 0.55 -0.34
CA LEU A 118 -15.05 -0.34 -1.36
C LEU A 118 -16.11 -1.00 -2.25
N ARG A 119 -17.38 -1.01 -1.83
CA ARG A 119 -18.46 -1.71 -2.53
C ARG A 119 -18.53 -1.29 -4.01
N GLY A 120 -18.32 -2.27 -4.91
CA GLY A 120 -18.41 -2.09 -6.37
C GLY A 120 -17.33 -1.18 -6.99
N ARG A 121 -16.19 -0.96 -6.32
CA ARG A 121 -15.15 -0.03 -6.76
C ARG A 121 -13.80 -0.72 -6.94
N ASP A 122 -12.93 -0.08 -7.72
CA ASP A 122 -11.61 -0.58 -8.03
C ASP A 122 -10.71 -0.63 -6.78
N THR A 123 -10.28 -1.85 -6.44
CA THR A 123 -9.43 -2.13 -5.28
C THR A 123 -8.06 -1.46 -5.40
N GLU A 124 -7.51 -1.37 -6.62
CA GLU A 124 -6.17 -0.81 -6.84
C GLU A 124 -6.14 0.69 -6.56
N THR A 125 -7.13 1.43 -7.08
CA THR A 125 -7.27 2.86 -6.80
C THR A 125 -7.47 3.13 -5.31
N PHE A 126 -8.23 2.27 -4.63
CA PHE A 126 -8.47 2.40 -3.21
C PHE A 126 -7.21 2.13 -2.37
N VAL A 127 -6.44 1.09 -2.72
CA VAL A 127 -5.13 0.77 -2.12
C VAL A 127 -4.16 1.93 -2.31
N ALA A 128 -4.09 2.50 -3.52
CA ALA A 128 -3.24 3.65 -3.83
C ALA A 128 -3.57 4.87 -2.94
N ALA A 129 -4.87 5.13 -2.70
CA ALA A 129 -5.30 6.21 -1.80
C ALA A 129 -4.90 5.94 -0.34
N CYS A 130 -5.05 4.70 0.16
CA CYS A 130 -4.62 4.33 1.51
C CYS A 130 -3.11 4.49 1.70
N ILE A 131 -2.30 4.09 0.73
CA ILE A 131 -0.85 4.27 0.75
C ILE A 131 -0.50 5.77 0.76
N HIS A 132 -1.17 6.58 -0.07
CA HIS A 132 -0.92 8.02 -0.11
C HIS A 132 -1.21 8.70 1.22
N ILE A 133 -2.32 8.34 1.89
CA ILE A 133 -2.65 8.86 3.22
C ILE A 133 -1.58 8.44 4.24
N ALA A 134 -1.21 7.16 4.27
CA ALA A 134 -0.20 6.64 5.18
C ALA A 134 1.17 7.33 5.00
N CYS A 135 1.59 7.57 3.76
CA CYS A 135 2.82 8.33 3.47
C CYS A 135 2.74 9.76 3.99
N ARG A 136 1.60 10.44 3.79
CA ARG A 136 1.42 11.82 4.26
C ARG A 136 1.36 11.94 5.78
N GLU A 137 0.73 11.00 6.47
CA GLU A 137 0.74 10.95 7.94
C GLU A 137 2.16 10.79 8.49
N GLN A 138 3.01 10.03 7.82
CA GLN A 138 4.42 9.81 8.20
C GLN A 138 5.38 10.91 7.70
N GLY A 139 4.87 11.96 7.06
CA GLY A 139 5.69 13.04 6.52
C GLY A 139 6.56 12.64 5.33
N ILE A 140 6.31 11.48 4.72
CA ILE A 140 7.07 11.02 3.55
C ILE A 140 6.60 11.79 2.32
N PRO A 141 7.53 12.44 1.60
CA PRO A 141 7.18 13.24 0.43
C PRO A 141 6.65 12.35 -0.68
N SER A 142 5.35 12.32 -0.85
CA SER A 142 4.67 11.60 -1.93
C SER A 142 3.73 12.53 -2.67
N SER A 143 3.80 12.53 -4.00
CA SER A 143 2.84 13.27 -4.81
C SER A 143 1.72 12.35 -5.30
N PRO A 144 0.46 12.83 -5.42
CA PRO A 144 -0.63 12.03 -6.00
C PRO A 144 -0.29 11.54 -7.40
N LYS A 145 0.46 12.33 -8.17
CA LYS A 145 0.89 11.99 -9.54
C LYS A 145 1.90 10.84 -9.55
N SER A 146 2.89 10.85 -8.64
CA SER A 146 3.88 9.76 -8.56
C SER A 146 3.25 8.43 -8.11
N ILE A 147 2.34 8.46 -7.15
CA ILE A 147 1.63 7.25 -6.71
C ILE A 147 0.70 6.73 -7.82
N ALA A 148 -0.03 7.61 -8.49
CA ALA A 148 -0.89 7.25 -9.61
C ALA A 148 -0.11 6.58 -10.75
N SER A 149 1.10 7.08 -11.06
CA SER A 149 2.00 6.46 -12.06
C SER A 149 2.49 5.08 -11.61
N LEU A 150 2.89 4.92 -10.34
CA LEU A 150 3.36 3.64 -9.79
C LEU A 150 2.27 2.56 -9.75
N THR A 151 1.03 2.98 -9.51
CA THR A 151 -0.10 2.06 -9.35
C THR A 151 -0.94 1.93 -10.62
N HIS A 152 -0.57 2.63 -11.70
CA HIS A 152 -1.29 2.68 -12.98
C HIS A 152 -2.76 3.09 -12.86
N VAL A 153 -3.10 3.94 -11.89
CA VAL A 153 -4.46 4.44 -11.65
C VAL A 153 -4.61 5.90 -12.09
N LYS A 154 -5.83 6.33 -12.33
CA LYS A 154 -6.13 7.73 -12.66
C LYS A 154 -5.97 8.61 -11.42
N LYS A 155 -5.24 9.72 -11.55
CA LYS A 155 -4.99 10.69 -10.47
C LYS A 155 -6.29 11.24 -9.86
N GLU A 156 -7.29 11.51 -10.69
CA GLU A 156 -8.59 12.06 -10.29
C GLU A 156 -9.33 11.08 -9.39
N SER A 157 -9.34 9.78 -9.76
CA SER A 157 -9.94 8.70 -8.98
C SER A 157 -9.23 8.54 -7.65
N LEU A 158 -7.90 8.54 -7.64
CA LEU A 158 -7.08 8.49 -6.43
C LEU A 158 -7.42 9.66 -5.50
N SER A 159 -7.47 10.89 -6.03
CA SER A 159 -7.80 12.09 -5.24
C SER A 159 -9.21 12.05 -4.68
N SER A 160 -10.18 11.51 -5.43
CA SER A 160 -11.56 11.31 -4.95
C SER A 160 -11.60 10.35 -3.75
N PHE A 161 -10.92 9.20 -3.84
CA PHE A 161 -10.87 8.25 -2.72
C PHE A 161 -10.12 8.79 -1.53
N PHE A 162 -9.00 9.47 -1.75
CA PHE A 162 -8.24 10.14 -0.72
C PHE A 162 -9.13 11.06 0.12
N ASN A 163 -9.88 11.95 -0.53
CA ASN A 163 -10.79 12.87 0.15
C ASN A 163 -11.91 12.14 0.90
N LYS A 164 -12.47 11.05 0.33
CA LYS A 164 -13.52 10.26 0.97
C LYS A 164 -13.03 9.54 2.20
N ILE A 165 -11.82 8.95 2.15
CA ILE A 165 -11.22 8.26 3.29
C ILE A 165 -10.87 9.25 4.41
N CYS A 166 -10.26 10.40 4.06
CA CYS A 166 -9.94 11.44 5.03
C CYS A 166 -11.20 11.96 5.73
N LYS A 167 -12.29 12.21 4.99
CA LYS A 167 -13.56 12.64 5.58
C LYS A 167 -14.20 11.56 6.47
N LEU A 168 -14.15 10.28 6.04
CA LEU A 168 -14.76 9.18 6.81
C LEU A 168 -14.09 8.97 8.17
N HIS A 169 -12.79 9.17 8.23
CA HIS A 169 -11.98 8.92 9.44
C HIS A 169 -11.53 10.20 10.14
N GLU A 170 -12.02 11.36 9.70
CA GLU A 170 -11.65 12.67 10.24
C GLU A 170 -10.14 12.88 10.33
N ILE A 171 -9.40 12.36 9.33
CA ILE A 171 -7.94 12.42 9.31
C ILE A 171 -7.50 13.83 8.96
N VAL A 172 -6.87 14.51 9.93
CA VAL A 172 -6.20 15.78 9.70
C VAL A 172 -4.77 15.51 9.29
N LEU A 173 -4.47 15.75 8.02
CA LEU A 173 -3.13 15.55 7.47
C LEU A 173 -2.27 16.80 7.71
N PRO A 174 -0.98 16.62 8.04
CA PRO A 174 -0.06 17.75 8.15
C PRO A 174 0.07 18.47 6.80
N LEU A 175 0.19 19.78 6.85
CA LEU A 175 0.47 20.59 5.67
C LEU A 175 1.81 20.16 5.05
N ASP A 176 1.82 20.02 3.74
CA ASP A 176 3.04 19.72 2.98
C ASP A 176 3.98 20.94 3.02
N LYS A 177 4.99 20.90 3.89
CA LYS A 177 6.01 21.94 3.93
C LYS A 177 7.00 21.77 2.78
N ALA A 178 7.37 22.87 2.13
CA ALA A 178 8.36 22.84 1.08
C ALA A 178 9.75 22.36 1.57
N SER A 179 10.11 22.62 2.84
CA SER A 179 11.35 22.15 3.46
C SER A 179 11.52 20.63 3.41
N ASN A 180 10.43 19.88 3.66
CA ASN A 180 10.46 18.41 3.56
C ASN A 180 10.67 17.92 2.13
N LYS A 181 10.22 18.71 1.14
CA LYS A 181 10.38 18.37 -0.28
C LYS A 181 11.77 18.70 -0.82
N VAL A 182 12.50 19.67 -0.25
CA VAL A 182 13.85 20.05 -0.68
C VAL A 182 14.79 18.85 -0.66
N ARG A 183 14.88 18.15 0.46
CA ARG A 183 15.74 16.97 0.59
C ARG A 183 15.37 15.86 -0.39
N TYR A 184 14.08 15.63 -0.57
CA TYR A 184 13.59 14.63 -1.51
C TYR A 184 13.96 14.97 -2.96
N VAL A 185 13.77 16.22 -3.39
CA VAL A 185 14.12 16.66 -4.74
C VAL A 185 15.65 16.63 -4.93
N ALA A 186 16.41 17.12 -3.95
CA ALA A 186 17.87 17.12 -3.99
C ALA A 186 18.44 15.70 -4.13
N SER A 187 17.92 14.75 -3.37
CA SER A 187 18.29 13.33 -3.46
C SER A 187 18.01 12.74 -4.85
N ARG A 188 16.89 13.10 -5.49
CA ARG A 188 16.55 12.62 -6.83
C ARG A 188 17.41 13.23 -7.94
N VAL A 189 17.90 14.44 -7.73
CA VAL A 189 18.82 15.11 -8.66
C VAL A 189 20.27 14.70 -8.41
N GLY A 190 20.55 14.07 -7.27
CA GLY A 190 21.92 13.65 -6.88
C GLY A 190 22.75 14.78 -6.29
N LEU A 191 22.12 15.75 -5.63
CA LEU A 191 22.80 16.88 -5.00
C LEU A 191 23.37 16.52 -3.63
N PRO A 192 24.52 17.09 -3.23
CA PRO A 192 25.08 16.89 -1.91
C PRO A 192 24.21 17.54 -0.82
N GLU A 193 24.23 16.96 0.39
CA GLU A 193 23.46 17.44 1.55
C GLU A 193 23.74 18.91 1.89
N LYS A 194 24.97 19.40 1.62
CA LYS A 194 25.34 20.79 1.82
C LYS A 194 24.41 21.76 1.10
N ILE A 195 24.09 21.48 -0.17
CA ILE A 195 23.17 22.33 -0.97
C ILE A 195 21.75 22.21 -0.42
N SER A 196 21.34 21.02 0.01
CA SER A 196 20.02 20.82 0.63
C SER A 196 19.83 21.64 1.89
N ARG A 197 20.87 21.75 2.73
CA ARG A 197 20.82 22.58 3.95
C ARG A 197 20.71 24.07 3.63
N ILE A 198 21.54 24.57 2.73
CA ILE A 198 21.48 25.96 2.28
C ILE A 198 20.09 26.29 1.70
N ALA A 199 19.53 25.36 0.92
CA ALA A 199 18.21 25.53 0.35
C ALA A 199 17.10 25.59 1.42
N VAL A 200 17.18 24.76 2.49
CA VAL A 200 16.25 24.81 3.61
C VAL A 200 16.38 26.14 4.39
N GLU A 201 17.59 26.57 4.70
CA GLU A 201 17.85 27.86 5.35
C GLU A 201 17.33 29.05 4.55
N THR A 202 17.51 29.00 3.22
CA THR A 202 16.97 30.03 2.33
C THR A 202 15.45 30.01 2.34
N LEU A 203 14.84 28.85 2.36
CA LEU A 203 13.39 28.69 2.40
C LEU A 203 12.78 29.23 3.69
N ASP A 204 13.45 29.05 4.82
CA ASP A 204 12.97 29.54 6.14
C ASP A 204 12.98 31.07 6.24
N LYS A 205 13.76 31.75 5.41
CA LYS A 205 13.78 33.23 5.28
C LYS A 205 12.62 33.76 4.45
N ILE A 206 11.94 32.90 3.68
CA ILE A 206 10.84 33.31 2.81
C ILE A 206 9.51 33.23 3.59
N PRO A 207 8.73 34.31 3.68
CA PRO A 207 7.47 34.31 4.44
C PRO A 207 6.44 33.36 3.81
N SER A 208 5.87 32.48 4.63
CA SER A 208 4.93 31.42 4.20
C SER A 208 3.63 31.94 3.57
N SER A 209 3.25 33.18 3.87
CA SER A 209 1.99 33.78 3.40
C SER A 209 1.95 34.02 1.88
N LYS A 210 3.11 34.17 1.26
CA LYS A 210 3.23 34.45 -0.18
C LYS A 210 3.44 33.21 -1.04
N THR A 211 3.65 32.04 -0.41
CA THR A 211 3.97 30.79 -1.09
C THR A 211 2.74 29.99 -1.57
N GLY A 212 1.66 30.63 -1.97
CA GLY A 212 0.42 29.97 -2.43
C GLY A 212 0.53 29.01 -3.62
N SER A 213 1.71 28.45 -3.89
CA SER A 213 2.00 27.51 -4.95
C SER A 213 2.39 26.13 -4.43
N ASN A 214 2.49 25.19 -5.37
CA ASN A 214 2.84 23.81 -5.09
C ASN A 214 4.17 23.72 -4.30
N PRO A 215 4.19 23.11 -3.08
CA PRO A 215 5.39 23.00 -2.26
C PRO A 215 6.58 22.33 -2.97
N THR A 216 6.30 21.39 -3.88
CA THR A 216 7.34 20.75 -4.69
C THR A 216 7.97 21.72 -5.69
N GLY A 217 7.18 22.61 -6.27
CA GLY A 217 7.66 23.64 -7.19
C GLY A 217 8.54 24.68 -6.47
N ILE A 218 8.16 25.06 -5.25
CA ILE A 218 8.96 25.96 -4.39
C ILE A 218 10.29 25.29 -4.02
N ALA A 219 10.27 24.03 -3.60
CA ALA A 219 11.47 23.27 -3.26
C ALA A 219 12.45 23.19 -4.45
N ALA A 220 11.93 22.91 -5.64
CA ALA A 220 12.74 22.87 -6.86
C ALA A 220 13.32 24.26 -7.21
N ALA A 221 12.51 25.31 -7.06
CA ALA A 221 12.93 26.68 -7.36
C ALA A 221 14.05 27.16 -6.41
N VAL A 222 13.92 26.86 -5.10
CA VAL A 222 14.97 27.21 -4.13
C VAL A 222 16.26 26.45 -4.40
N LEU A 223 16.19 25.16 -4.73
CA LEU A 223 17.37 24.37 -5.13
C LEU A 223 18.05 24.96 -6.38
N TYR A 224 17.26 25.44 -7.35
CA TYR A 224 17.79 26.10 -8.53
C TYR A 224 18.50 27.42 -8.20
N ILE A 225 17.99 28.18 -7.21
CA ILE A 225 18.60 29.43 -6.79
C ILE A 225 19.88 29.19 -5.99
N CYS A 226 19.93 28.15 -5.17
CA CYS A 226 21.06 27.77 -4.33
C CYS A 226 22.14 26.95 -5.06
N GLN A 227 22.04 26.77 -6.38
CA GLN A 227 23.05 26.06 -7.16
C GLN A 227 24.42 26.76 -7.08
N THR A 228 25.47 25.96 -7.10
CA THR A 228 26.86 26.42 -7.14
C THR A 228 27.54 26.06 -8.44
N SER A 229 28.66 26.70 -8.75
CA SER A 229 29.42 26.40 -9.98
C SER A 229 29.89 24.93 -10.03
N GLU A 230 30.12 24.30 -8.87
CA GLU A 230 30.49 22.89 -8.77
C GLU A 230 29.34 21.92 -9.09
N TYR A 231 28.11 22.34 -8.84
CA TYR A 231 26.91 21.53 -9.02
C TYR A 231 25.84 22.31 -9.80
N PRO A 232 26.00 22.47 -11.11
CA PRO A 232 25.05 23.16 -11.94
C PRO A 232 23.78 22.32 -12.10
N ILE A 233 22.62 22.93 -11.89
CA ILE A 233 21.30 22.26 -11.96
C ILE A 233 20.53 22.88 -13.12
N THR A 234 19.99 22.03 -13.98
CA THR A 234 19.12 22.49 -15.08
C THR A 234 17.64 22.38 -14.70
N LEU A 235 16.82 23.29 -15.24
CA LEU A 235 15.36 23.21 -15.07
C LEU A 235 14.77 21.88 -15.59
N ARG A 236 15.43 21.25 -16.57
CA ARG A 236 15.04 19.96 -17.11
C ARG A 236 15.23 18.84 -16.10
N GLN A 237 16.38 18.76 -15.44
CA GLN A 237 16.66 17.78 -14.36
C GLN A 237 15.66 17.92 -13.21
N LEU A 238 15.34 19.17 -12.82
CA LEU A 238 14.32 19.41 -11.79
C LEU A 238 12.91 19.02 -12.27
N SER A 239 12.58 19.24 -13.53
CA SER A 239 11.32 18.80 -14.13
C SER A 239 11.15 17.29 -14.09
N GLU A 240 12.19 16.55 -14.45
CA GLU A 240 12.22 15.08 -14.40
C GLU A 240 12.13 14.55 -12.95
N ALA A 241 12.85 15.17 -12.01
CA ALA A 241 12.84 14.79 -10.61
C ALA A 241 11.49 15.05 -9.90
N THR A 242 10.81 16.14 -10.27
CA THR A 242 9.58 16.58 -9.59
C THR A 242 8.30 16.22 -10.32
N ASN A 243 8.37 15.77 -11.60
CA ASN A 243 7.24 15.59 -12.50
C ASN A 243 6.40 16.89 -12.73
N LEU A 244 7.04 18.06 -12.63
CA LEU A 244 6.47 19.37 -12.93
C LEU A 244 7.03 19.88 -14.26
N SER A 245 6.30 20.76 -14.93
CA SER A 245 6.83 21.41 -16.16
C SER A 245 7.93 22.41 -15.83
N SER A 246 8.94 22.51 -16.69
CA SER A 246 10.04 23.47 -16.53
C SER A 246 9.52 24.91 -16.44
N GLN A 247 8.44 25.23 -17.14
CA GLN A 247 7.77 26.54 -17.05
C GLN A 247 7.22 26.81 -15.65
N SER A 248 6.54 25.83 -15.03
CA SER A 248 5.99 25.96 -13.67
C SER A 248 7.10 26.20 -12.64
N ILE A 249 8.24 25.51 -12.79
CA ILE A 249 9.42 25.72 -11.95
C ILE A 249 9.99 27.11 -12.21
N GLY A 250 10.12 27.53 -13.48
CA GLY A 250 10.63 28.84 -13.86
C GLY A 250 9.78 29.99 -13.29
N HIS A 251 8.46 29.87 -13.30
CA HIS A 251 7.58 30.85 -12.63
C HIS A 251 7.82 30.92 -11.13
N SER A 252 8.01 29.76 -10.48
CA SER A 252 8.34 29.71 -9.05
C SER A 252 9.70 30.36 -8.76
N VAL A 253 10.70 30.14 -9.62
CA VAL A 253 12.03 30.76 -9.51
C VAL A 253 11.95 32.27 -9.60
N LYS A 254 11.23 32.83 -10.62
CA LYS A 254 11.06 34.26 -10.76
C LYS A 254 10.43 34.85 -9.50
N ARG A 255 9.32 34.28 -9.05
CA ARG A 255 8.61 34.77 -7.88
C ARG A 255 9.46 34.77 -6.60
N ILE A 256 10.24 33.72 -6.37
CA ILE A 256 11.13 33.63 -5.19
C ILE A 256 12.27 34.63 -5.31
N LYS A 257 12.85 34.84 -6.50
CA LYS A 257 13.88 35.86 -6.72
C LYS A 257 13.38 37.25 -6.42
N ASP A 258 12.19 37.59 -6.92
CA ASP A 258 11.57 38.87 -6.64
C ASP A 258 11.35 39.09 -5.12
N GLU A 259 10.87 38.05 -4.40
CA GLU A 259 10.68 38.10 -2.95
C GLU A 259 11.99 38.20 -2.15
N VAL A 260 13.07 37.57 -2.62
CA VAL A 260 14.40 37.62 -1.97
C VAL A 260 15.06 38.96 -2.20
N MET A 261 14.87 39.58 -3.40
CA MET A 261 15.40 40.92 -3.73
C MET A 261 14.65 42.03 -2.98
N ASP A 262 13.33 41.88 -2.74
CA ASP A 262 12.54 42.84 -1.98
C ASP A 262 12.85 42.85 -0.47
N ASN A 263 13.50 41.81 0.07
CA ASN A 263 13.84 41.63 1.49
C ASN A 263 15.34 41.77 1.77
N ALA A 264 16.18 42.05 0.78
CA ALA A 264 17.63 42.30 0.91
C ALA A 264 17.91 43.81 0.90
#